data_1655821d4958d68507d90cfeddb6caf0
#
_entry.id   1655821d4958d68507d90cfeddb6caf0
#
_cell.length_a   1.000
_cell.length_b   1.000
_cell.length_c   1.000
_cell.angle_alpha   90.00
_cell.angle_beta   90.00
_cell.angle_gamma   90.00
#
_symmetry.space_group_name_H-M   'P 1'
#
loop_
_entity.id
_entity.type
_entity.pdbx_description
1 polymer ?
#
loop_
_entity_poly.entity_id
_entity_poly.type
_entity_poly.pdbx_seq_one_letter_code
_entity_poly.pdbx_strand_id
1 'polypeptide(L)'
;MSVLIVGGGMTGATLALAISRLTGGALPVHLIEAQDPHSSRHPGFDDRAIALAAGTCQQLARIGIWQRLAERATPIQRVHVSDRGHAGFVNLAAADYGLSALGQVVEIHDVGQRLFGLLREAPGITLHCPAKVEAVSRSQESVSLTLEGGEIINGKLLVAADGSRSALGARCGISWQQQPYEQIAIIANVSTALPHEGRAFERFTEHGPLAMLPMSQGRCSLVWCHPQSRRDEVQSWSDERFCQELQQAFGWRLGRITHAGKRSVYPLALTTASRAVSHRLALVGNAAQTLHPIAGQGFNLGLRDVMSLAELLADAHLSGEDVGHYPLLCRYQARRAGDKAATIGVTDGLVHLFANRWAPLVAGRNVGLMAMELFTPARDALAQRTLGWVPR
;
A
#
# COMPACT_ATOMS: atom_id res chain seq x y z
N MET A 1 -9.21 -27.84 -9.02
CA MET A 1 -9.57 -26.82 -7.97
C MET A 1 -8.60 -25.68 -8.17
N SER A 2 -9.04 -24.47 -8.56
CA SER A 2 -8.13 -23.35 -8.84
C SER A 2 -8.65 -22.04 -8.27
N VAL A 3 -7.72 -21.09 -8.04
CA VAL A 3 -8.01 -19.71 -7.61
C VAL A 3 -7.80 -18.79 -8.81
N LEU A 4 -8.78 -17.94 -9.09
CA LEU A 4 -8.72 -16.91 -10.13
C LEU A 4 -8.46 -15.56 -9.48
N ILE A 5 -7.34 -14.91 -9.82
CA ILE A 5 -6.97 -13.59 -9.30
C ILE A 5 -7.02 -12.60 -10.46
N VAL A 6 -7.79 -11.52 -10.31
CA VAL A 6 -7.87 -10.45 -11.30
C VAL A 6 -7.19 -9.20 -10.78
N GLY A 7 -6.21 -8.72 -11.54
CA GLY A 7 -5.30 -7.64 -11.22
C GLY A 7 -3.93 -8.15 -10.79
N GLY A 8 -2.93 -7.99 -11.68
CA GLY A 8 -1.54 -8.40 -11.47
C GLY A 8 -0.66 -7.33 -10.84
N GLY A 9 -1.24 -6.25 -10.28
CA GLY A 9 -0.51 -5.26 -9.50
C GLY A 9 0.15 -5.88 -8.26
N MET A 10 0.84 -5.09 -7.44
CA MET A 10 1.61 -5.59 -6.30
C MET A 10 0.81 -6.56 -5.41
N THR A 11 -0.46 -6.28 -5.13
CA THR A 11 -1.29 -7.10 -4.24
C THR A 11 -1.63 -8.45 -4.86
N GLY A 12 -2.11 -8.48 -6.10
CA GLY A 12 -2.51 -9.73 -6.76
C GLY A 12 -1.32 -10.60 -7.13
N ALA A 13 -0.24 -10.01 -7.63
CA ALA A 13 1.01 -10.73 -7.90
C ALA A 13 1.60 -11.37 -6.63
N THR A 14 1.62 -10.63 -5.52
CA THR A 14 2.08 -11.14 -4.22
C THR A 14 1.17 -12.25 -3.70
N LEU A 15 -0.16 -12.14 -3.89
CA LEU A 15 -1.09 -13.20 -3.49
C LEU A 15 -0.86 -14.51 -4.28
N ALA A 16 -0.70 -14.40 -5.60
CA ALA A 16 -0.42 -15.56 -6.45
C ALA A 16 0.86 -16.28 -6.00
N LEU A 17 1.94 -15.53 -5.78
CA LEU A 17 3.22 -16.05 -5.28
C LEU A 17 3.11 -16.64 -3.88
N ALA A 18 2.32 -16.02 -2.98
CA ALA A 18 2.10 -16.53 -1.63
C ALA A 18 1.37 -17.87 -1.65
N ILE A 19 0.31 -18.01 -2.45
CA ILE A 19 -0.42 -19.28 -2.60
C ILE A 19 0.50 -20.33 -3.18
N SER A 20 1.21 -20.05 -4.28
CA SER A 20 2.18 -20.96 -4.87
C SER A 20 3.22 -21.45 -3.86
N ARG A 21 3.81 -20.52 -3.09
CA ARG A 21 4.84 -20.85 -2.09
C ARG A 21 4.30 -21.69 -0.95
N LEU A 22 3.13 -21.34 -0.40
CA LEU A 22 2.56 -22.03 0.77
C LEU A 22 2.01 -23.42 0.44
N THR A 23 1.62 -23.65 -0.82
CA THR A 23 1.09 -24.95 -1.29
C THR A 23 2.08 -25.75 -2.12
N GLY A 24 3.32 -25.24 -2.32
CA GLY A 24 4.28 -25.86 -3.23
C GLY A 24 3.79 -25.95 -4.69
N GLY A 25 2.87 -25.06 -5.08
CA GLY A 25 2.23 -25.07 -6.41
C GLY A 25 1.07 -26.06 -6.56
N ALA A 26 0.69 -26.78 -5.50
CA ALA A 26 -0.37 -27.79 -5.57
C ALA A 26 -1.78 -27.17 -5.72
N LEU A 27 -2.01 -25.93 -5.25
CA LEU A 27 -3.23 -25.19 -5.53
C LEU A 27 -3.02 -24.30 -6.76
N PRO A 28 -3.61 -24.63 -7.93
CA PRO A 28 -3.43 -23.86 -9.14
C PRO A 28 -4.01 -22.44 -9.03
N VAL A 29 -3.26 -21.47 -9.56
CA VAL A 29 -3.65 -20.06 -9.60
C VAL A 29 -3.64 -19.58 -11.05
N HIS A 30 -4.73 -18.95 -11.48
CA HIS A 30 -4.78 -18.16 -12.72
C HIS A 30 -4.73 -16.68 -12.33
N LEU A 31 -3.67 -15.97 -12.74
CA LEU A 31 -3.53 -14.53 -12.55
C LEU A 31 -3.82 -13.82 -13.86
N ILE A 32 -4.84 -12.98 -13.86
CA ILE A 32 -5.29 -12.23 -15.03
C ILE A 32 -4.87 -10.76 -14.85
N GLU A 33 -4.05 -10.24 -15.79
CA GLU A 33 -3.58 -8.86 -15.79
C GLU A 33 -3.83 -8.22 -17.16
N ALA A 34 -4.48 -7.05 -17.14
CA ALA A 34 -4.90 -6.38 -18.37
C ALA A 34 -3.75 -5.66 -19.09
N GLN A 35 -2.68 -5.32 -18.39
CA GLN A 35 -1.60 -4.51 -18.94
C GLN A 35 -0.24 -5.19 -18.77
N ASP A 36 0.61 -5.06 -19.79
CA ASP A 36 1.99 -5.54 -19.72
C ASP A 36 2.76 -4.75 -18.63
N PRO A 37 3.39 -5.42 -17.66
CA PRO A 37 4.17 -4.79 -16.59
C PRO A 37 5.42 -4.06 -17.11
N HIS A 38 5.91 -4.39 -18.30
CA HIS A 38 7.02 -3.66 -18.95
C HIS A 38 6.56 -2.33 -19.58
N SER A 39 5.25 -2.09 -19.68
CA SER A 39 4.73 -0.81 -20.11
C SER A 39 4.98 0.25 -19.06
N SER A 40 5.65 1.36 -19.42
CA SER A 40 5.81 2.54 -18.56
C SER A 40 4.48 3.20 -18.16
N ARG A 41 3.37 2.72 -18.70
CA ARG A 41 2.00 3.20 -18.45
C ARG A 41 1.20 2.27 -17.53
N HIS A 42 1.81 1.20 -16.99
CA HIS A 42 1.08 0.29 -16.10
C HIS A 42 0.66 1.02 -14.82
N PRO A 43 -0.64 1.16 -14.50
CA PRO A 43 -1.13 2.01 -13.39
C PRO A 43 -0.73 1.50 -12.02
N GLY A 44 -0.41 0.21 -11.90
CA GLY A 44 0.05 -0.41 -10.66
C GLY A 44 1.58 -0.37 -10.49
N PHE A 45 2.35 -0.03 -11.53
CA PHE A 45 3.82 -0.07 -11.54
C PHE A 45 4.42 1.15 -12.24
N ASP A 46 4.13 2.34 -11.71
CA ASP A 46 4.64 3.62 -12.17
C ASP A 46 5.93 4.06 -11.43
N ASP A 47 6.38 5.29 -11.64
CA ASP A 47 7.60 5.86 -11.05
C ASP A 47 7.47 6.20 -9.54
N ARG A 48 6.36 5.85 -8.89
CA ARG A 48 6.19 6.06 -7.45
C ARG A 48 7.08 5.11 -6.66
N ALA A 49 7.46 5.54 -5.47
CA ALA A 49 8.05 4.67 -4.47
C ALA A 49 7.08 4.45 -3.30
N ILE A 50 7.22 3.32 -2.64
CA ILE A 50 6.45 2.98 -1.44
C ILE A 50 7.37 2.55 -0.32
N ALA A 51 6.91 2.80 0.91
CA ALA A 51 7.55 2.31 2.12
C ALA A 51 6.93 0.95 2.52
N LEU A 52 7.75 -0.07 2.57
CA LEU A 52 7.43 -1.39 3.12
C LEU A 52 7.87 -1.41 4.58
N ALA A 53 6.95 -1.62 5.51
CA ALA A 53 7.27 -1.75 6.93
C ALA A 53 8.12 -3.01 7.21
N ALA A 54 8.87 -3.03 8.30
CA ALA A 54 9.72 -4.17 8.65
C ALA A 54 8.96 -5.49 8.69
N GLY A 55 7.76 -5.52 9.28
CA GLY A 55 6.89 -6.70 9.29
C GLY A 55 6.42 -7.12 7.90
N THR A 56 6.20 -6.16 6.99
CA THR A 56 5.90 -6.42 5.57
C THR A 56 7.08 -7.11 4.89
N CYS A 57 8.31 -6.62 5.08
CA CYS A 57 9.52 -7.23 4.52
C CYS A 57 9.72 -8.66 5.04
N GLN A 58 9.47 -8.91 6.33
CA GLN A 58 9.52 -10.26 6.92
C GLN A 58 8.50 -11.21 6.26
N GLN A 59 7.28 -10.76 6.00
CA GLN A 59 6.27 -11.58 5.33
C GLN A 59 6.65 -11.88 3.88
N LEU A 60 7.18 -10.89 3.15
CA LEU A 60 7.70 -11.09 1.79
C LEU A 60 8.89 -12.06 1.78
N ALA A 61 9.75 -12.02 2.82
CA ALA A 61 10.84 -12.98 2.97
C ALA A 61 10.33 -14.41 3.20
N ARG A 62 9.30 -14.60 4.01
CA ARG A 62 8.67 -15.90 4.28
C ARG A 62 8.15 -16.59 3.01
N ILE A 63 7.68 -15.82 2.06
CA ILE A 63 7.20 -16.34 0.76
C ILE A 63 8.24 -16.24 -0.37
N GLY A 64 9.51 -15.90 -0.03
CA GLY A 64 10.64 -15.92 -0.97
C GLY A 64 10.71 -14.73 -1.94
N ILE A 65 9.90 -13.70 -1.74
CA ILE A 65 9.87 -12.50 -2.60
C ILE A 65 10.94 -11.49 -2.20
N TRP A 66 11.16 -11.31 -0.89
CA TRP A 66 12.00 -10.22 -0.36
C TRP A 66 13.43 -10.23 -0.92
N GLN A 67 14.04 -11.40 -1.08
CA GLN A 67 15.40 -11.55 -1.58
C GLN A 67 15.60 -10.87 -2.96
N ARG A 68 14.57 -10.96 -3.81
CA ARG A 68 14.59 -10.31 -5.14
C ARG A 68 14.37 -8.80 -5.06
N LEU A 69 13.64 -8.31 -4.05
CA LEU A 69 13.36 -6.88 -3.90
C LEU A 69 14.47 -6.14 -3.14
N ALA A 70 15.13 -6.81 -2.18
CA ALA A 70 16.10 -6.20 -1.27
C ALA A 70 17.29 -5.53 -1.98
N GLU A 71 17.70 -6.03 -3.14
CA GLU A 71 18.83 -5.50 -3.91
C GLU A 71 18.66 -4.04 -4.35
N ARG A 72 17.43 -3.58 -4.51
CA ARG A 72 17.07 -2.23 -4.94
C ARG A 72 16.34 -1.42 -3.88
N ALA A 73 16.13 -2.01 -2.72
CA ALA A 73 15.46 -1.35 -1.60
C ALA A 73 16.39 -0.39 -0.89
N THR A 74 15.85 0.75 -0.46
CA THR A 74 16.59 1.74 0.35
C THR A 74 16.08 1.65 1.80
N PRO A 75 16.96 1.41 2.79
CA PRO A 75 16.53 1.25 4.17
C PRO A 75 16.05 2.57 4.79
N ILE A 76 14.97 2.49 5.56
CA ILE A 76 14.52 3.55 6.47
C ILE A 76 15.10 3.24 7.84
N GLN A 77 16.17 3.92 8.21
CA GLN A 77 16.82 3.74 9.51
C GLN A 77 16.23 4.61 10.59
N ARG A 78 15.71 5.77 10.19
CA ARG A 78 15.08 6.74 11.10
C ARG A 78 13.84 7.34 10.46
N VAL A 79 12.82 7.60 11.28
CA VAL A 79 11.64 8.36 10.87
C VAL A 79 11.54 9.59 11.76
N HIS A 80 11.43 10.75 11.16
CA HIS A 80 11.21 12.03 11.83
C HIS A 80 9.81 12.54 11.54
N VAL A 81 8.97 12.59 12.56
CA VAL A 81 7.61 13.16 12.48
C VAL A 81 7.60 14.53 13.13
N SER A 82 7.01 15.53 12.49
CA SER A 82 6.95 16.90 13.02
C SER A 82 5.71 17.66 12.56
N ASP A 83 5.30 18.67 13.35
CA ASP A 83 4.23 19.60 13.00
C ASP A 83 4.85 20.95 12.57
N ARG A 84 4.51 21.43 11.36
CA ARG A 84 5.09 22.67 10.80
C ARG A 84 4.69 23.88 11.62
N GLY A 85 5.67 24.72 11.95
CA GLY A 85 5.47 25.94 12.76
C GLY A 85 5.35 25.69 14.26
N HIS A 86 5.50 24.45 14.72
CA HIS A 86 5.42 24.08 16.13
C HIS A 86 6.64 23.27 16.57
N ALA A 87 6.85 23.17 17.90
CA ALA A 87 8.00 22.49 18.48
C ALA A 87 7.85 20.96 18.60
N GLY A 88 6.62 20.44 18.43
CA GLY A 88 6.33 19.01 18.59
C GLY A 88 6.98 18.17 17.48
N PHE A 89 7.77 17.18 17.88
CA PHE A 89 8.32 16.16 16.99
C PHE A 89 8.49 14.83 17.73
N VAL A 90 8.63 13.76 16.97
CA VAL A 90 9.03 12.44 17.47
C VAL A 90 9.97 11.78 16.48
N ASN A 91 11.01 11.12 17.00
CA ASN A 91 11.94 10.32 16.22
C ASN A 91 11.77 8.84 16.57
N LEU A 92 11.81 8.02 15.52
CA LEU A 92 11.90 6.57 15.62
C LEU A 92 13.23 6.14 14.99
N ALA A 93 14.03 5.36 15.68
CA ALA A 93 15.27 4.81 15.14
C ALA A 93 15.20 3.27 15.13
N ALA A 94 15.69 2.64 14.07
CA ALA A 94 15.71 1.18 13.94
C ALA A 94 16.47 0.50 15.10
N ALA A 95 17.54 1.16 15.55
CA ALA A 95 18.36 0.68 16.66
C ALA A 95 17.58 0.55 17.97
N ASP A 96 16.57 1.42 18.22
CA ASP A 96 15.74 1.37 19.43
C ASP A 96 14.92 0.07 19.50
N TYR A 97 14.70 -0.58 18.37
CA TYR A 97 13.90 -1.81 18.22
C TYR A 97 14.74 -3.03 17.85
N GLY A 98 16.08 -2.92 17.86
CA GLY A 98 16.99 -4.01 17.47
C GLY A 98 16.87 -4.40 15.99
N LEU A 99 16.42 -3.47 15.14
CA LEU A 99 16.22 -3.68 13.70
C LEU A 99 17.35 -3.05 12.88
N SER A 100 17.65 -3.65 11.74
CA SER A 100 18.52 -3.03 10.73
C SER A 100 17.86 -1.86 10.01
N ALA A 101 16.52 -1.88 9.90
CA ALA A 101 15.70 -0.82 9.34
C ALA A 101 14.26 -0.90 9.85
N LEU A 102 13.59 0.24 10.04
CA LEU A 102 12.16 0.35 10.35
C LEU A 102 11.27 -0.08 9.18
N GLY A 103 11.83 -0.02 7.99
CA GLY A 103 11.18 -0.38 6.74
C GLY A 103 12.15 -0.18 5.57
N GLN A 104 11.63 -0.39 4.38
CA GLN A 104 12.39 -0.29 3.13
C GLN A 104 11.59 0.50 2.10
N VAL A 105 12.22 1.38 1.37
CA VAL A 105 11.61 2.07 0.24
C VAL A 105 11.96 1.33 -1.05
N VAL A 106 10.95 1.04 -1.85
CA VAL A 106 11.09 0.38 -3.15
C VAL A 106 10.39 1.19 -4.24
N GLU A 107 10.98 1.23 -5.42
CA GLU A 107 10.38 1.84 -6.62
C GLU A 107 9.38 0.85 -7.23
N ILE A 108 8.14 1.25 -7.42
CA ILE A 108 7.04 0.34 -7.79
C ILE A 108 7.28 -0.30 -9.15
N HIS A 109 7.86 0.45 -10.10
CA HIS A 109 8.19 -0.08 -11.43
C HIS A 109 9.18 -1.25 -11.36
N ASP A 110 10.25 -1.11 -10.58
CA ASP A 110 11.26 -2.17 -10.38
C ASP A 110 10.65 -3.39 -9.67
N VAL A 111 9.79 -3.15 -8.67
CA VAL A 111 9.04 -4.23 -7.99
C VAL A 111 8.16 -4.99 -8.98
N GLY A 112 7.46 -4.30 -9.87
CA GLY A 112 6.61 -4.92 -10.88
C GLY A 112 7.38 -5.88 -11.78
N GLN A 113 8.50 -5.43 -12.33
CA GLN A 113 9.35 -6.28 -13.19
C GLN A 113 9.83 -7.55 -12.46
N ARG A 114 10.26 -7.41 -11.20
CA ARG A 114 10.74 -8.53 -10.38
C ARG A 114 9.62 -9.50 -10.01
N LEU A 115 8.44 -9.00 -9.63
CA LEU A 115 7.29 -9.84 -9.34
C LEU A 115 6.85 -10.64 -10.56
N PHE A 116 6.80 -10.04 -11.75
CA PHE A 116 6.44 -10.76 -12.98
C PHE A 116 7.51 -11.77 -13.41
N GLY A 117 8.79 -11.51 -13.14
CA GLY A 117 9.85 -12.51 -13.26
C GLY A 117 9.57 -13.73 -12.39
N LEU A 118 9.28 -13.52 -11.10
CA LEU A 118 8.94 -14.59 -10.16
C LEU A 118 7.67 -15.34 -10.53
N LEU A 119 6.63 -14.66 -11.02
CA LEU A 119 5.36 -15.27 -11.43
C LEU A 119 5.56 -16.28 -12.59
N ARG A 120 6.46 -15.99 -13.52
CA ARG A 120 6.76 -16.89 -14.65
C ARG A 120 7.51 -18.16 -14.23
N GLU A 121 8.26 -18.09 -13.13
CA GLU A 121 9.05 -19.19 -12.59
C GLU A 121 8.30 -20.00 -11.52
N ALA A 122 7.23 -19.45 -10.92
CA ALA A 122 6.55 -20.03 -9.79
C ALA A 122 5.67 -21.23 -10.20
N PRO A 123 5.76 -22.39 -9.51
CA PRO A 123 4.94 -23.54 -9.83
C PRO A 123 3.47 -23.29 -9.53
N GLY A 124 2.58 -23.87 -10.35
CA GLY A 124 1.14 -23.79 -10.17
C GLY A 124 0.50 -22.44 -10.54
N ILE A 125 1.26 -21.49 -11.10
CA ILE A 125 0.72 -20.21 -11.58
C ILE A 125 0.61 -20.21 -13.10
N THR A 126 -0.58 -19.89 -13.60
CA THR A 126 -0.82 -19.55 -15.01
C THR A 126 -1.07 -18.07 -15.12
N LEU A 127 -0.17 -17.36 -15.83
CA LEU A 127 -0.26 -15.93 -16.03
C LEU A 127 -0.93 -15.62 -17.38
N HIS A 128 -2.08 -14.93 -17.32
CA HIS A 128 -2.80 -14.39 -18.48
C HIS A 128 -2.51 -12.88 -18.54
N CYS A 129 -1.54 -12.48 -19.38
CA CYS A 129 -1.09 -11.08 -19.49
C CYS A 129 -0.49 -10.82 -20.90
N PRO A 130 -1.03 -9.84 -21.66
CA PRO A 130 -2.19 -9.02 -21.33
C PRO A 130 -3.52 -9.76 -21.55
N ALA A 131 -4.44 -9.70 -20.57
CA ALA A 131 -5.76 -10.28 -20.69
C ALA A 131 -6.78 -9.48 -19.85
N LYS A 132 -7.96 -9.23 -20.40
CA LYS A 132 -9.01 -8.51 -19.70
C LYS A 132 -10.23 -9.38 -19.49
N VAL A 133 -10.87 -9.20 -18.34
CA VAL A 133 -12.11 -9.89 -17.99
C VAL A 133 -13.31 -9.16 -18.61
N GLU A 134 -14.05 -9.85 -19.44
CA GLU A 134 -15.29 -9.36 -20.06
C GLU A 134 -16.51 -9.70 -19.20
N ALA A 135 -16.62 -10.95 -18.74
CA ALA A 135 -17.76 -11.41 -17.95
C ALA A 135 -17.34 -12.31 -16.76
N VAL A 136 -18.20 -12.36 -15.76
CA VAL A 136 -18.08 -13.20 -14.57
C VAL A 136 -19.38 -13.96 -14.37
N SER A 137 -19.29 -15.28 -14.21
CA SER A 137 -20.40 -16.14 -13.80
C SER A 137 -20.01 -16.88 -12.52
N ARG A 138 -20.96 -16.99 -11.58
CA ARG A 138 -20.76 -17.70 -10.31
C ARG A 138 -21.93 -18.65 -10.07
N SER A 139 -21.62 -19.92 -9.84
CA SER A 139 -22.55 -20.96 -9.42
C SER A 139 -22.34 -21.33 -7.95
N GLN A 140 -23.08 -22.25 -7.43
CA GLN A 140 -22.88 -22.77 -6.07
C GLN A 140 -21.48 -23.37 -5.88
N GLU A 141 -20.91 -24.00 -6.91
CA GLU A 141 -19.69 -24.80 -6.81
C GLU A 141 -18.48 -24.22 -7.52
N SER A 142 -18.66 -23.22 -8.38
CA SER A 142 -17.60 -22.70 -9.24
C SER A 142 -17.79 -21.24 -9.61
N VAL A 143 -16.72 -20.66 -10.11
CA VAL A 143 -16.70 -19.34 -10.75
C VAL A 143 -16.04 -19.48 -12.12
N SER A 144 -16.57 -18.77 -13.11
CA SER A 144 -16.03 -18.70 -14.47
C SER A 144 -15.78 -17.25 -14.86
N LEU A 145 -14.63 -17.01 -15.48
CA LEU A 145 -14.27 -15.74 -16.11
C LEU A 145 -14.26 -15.93 -17.62
N THR A 146 -14.92 -15.04 -18.35
CA THR A 146 -14.76 -14.92 -19.81
C THR A 146 -13.79 -13.78 -20.08
N LEU A 147 -12.71 -14.05 -20.78
CA LEU A 147 -11.73 -13.06 -21.23
C LEU A 147 -12.15 -12.40 -22.55
N GLU A 148 -11.62 -11.21 -22.84
CA GLU A 148 -11.69 -10.63 -24.18
C GLU A 148 -11.11 -11.65 -25.18
N GLY A 149 -11.91 -12.01 -26.20
CA GLY A 149 -11.57 -13.09 -27.15
C GLY A 149 -12.29 -14.41 -26.90
N GLY A 150 -13.13 -14.51 -25.85
CA GLY A 150 -14.04 -15.64 -25.62
C GLY A 150 -13.44 -16.81 -24.85
N GLU A 151 -12.17 -16.77 -24.44
CA GLU A 151 -11.58 -17.79 -23.59
C GLU A 151 -12.29 -17.82 -22.23
N ILE A 152 -12.64 -19.03 -21.75
CA ILE A 152 -13.31 -19.22 -20.44
C ILE A 152 -12.35 -19.92 -19.49
N ILE A 153 -12.11 -19.29 -18.33
CA ILE A 153 -11.31 -19.84 -17.25
C ILE A 153 -12.20 -20.16 -16.06
N ASN A 154 -12.12 -21.40 -15.56
CA ASN A 154 -12.94 -21.89 -14.46
C ASN A 154 -12.13 -22.04 -13.17
N GLY A 155 -12.73 -21.74 -12.04
CA GLY A 155 -12.11 -21.87 -10.72
C GLY A 155 -13.12 -22.10 -9.61
N LYS A 156 -12.60 -22.24 -8.39
CA LYS A 156 -13.41 -22.38 -7.17
C LYS A 156 -13.58 -21.06 -6.43
N LEU A 157 -12.61 -20.17 -6.55
CA LEU A 157 -12.57 -18.86 -5.88
C LEU A 157 -12.12 -17.78 -6.87
N LEU A 158 -12.79 -16.64 -6.82
CA LEU A 158 -12.42 -15.40 -7.49
C LEU A 158 -11.85 -14.43 -6.46
N VAL A 159 -10.69 -13.82 -6.75
CA VAL A 159 -10.10 -12.77 -5.93
C VAL A 159 -9.98 -11.50 -6.75
N ALA A 160 -10.59 -10.43 -6.27
CA ALA A 160 -10.47 -9.11 -6.84
C ALA A 160 -9.26 -8.37 -6.22
N ALA A 161 -8.27 -8.07 -7.07
CA ALA A 161 -7.07 -7.30 -6.76
C ALA A 161 -6.85 -6.17 -7.79
N ASP A 162 -7.93 -5.76 -8.49
CA ASP A 162 -7.98 -4.86 -9.64
C ASP A 162 -8.03 -3.37 -9.28
N GLY A 163 -7.59 -3.02 -8.07
CA GLY A 163 -7.44 -1.64 -7.62
C GLY A 163 -8.70 -1.03 -7.00
N SER A 164 -8.62 0.28 -6.74
CA SER A 164 -9.68 1.01 -6.03
C SER A 164 -11.01 0.94 -6.78
N ARG A 165 -12.10 0.70 -6.03
CA ARG A 165 -13.47 0.54 -6.58
C ARG A 165 -13.52 -0.56 -7.64
N SER A 166 -12.94 -1.68 -7.34
CA SER A 166 -12.86 -2.87 -8.18
C SER A 166 -14.05 -3.04 -9.14
N ALA A 167 -13.78 -2.97 -10.44
CA ALA A 167 -14.79 -3.19 -11.47
C ALA A 167 -15.31 -4.62 -11.39
N LEU A 168 -14.45 -5.57 -11.06
CA LEU A 168 -14.80 -6.96 -10.85
C LEU A 168 -15.74 -7.13 -9.65
N GLY A 169 -15.41 -6.49 -8.52
CA GLY A 169 -16.25 -6.51 -7.33
C GLY A 169 -17.62 -5.91 -7.59
N ALA A 170 -17.70 -4.80 -8.35
CA ALA A 170 -18.97 -4.19 -8.73
C ALA A 170 -19.86 -5.13 -9.55
N ARG A 171 -19.29 -5.85 -10.52
CA ARG A 171 -20.00 -6.90 -11.28
C ARG A 171 -20.51 -8.04 -10.38
N CYS A 172 -19.87 -8.23 -9.24
CA CYS A 172 -20.24 -9.22 -8.23
C CYS A 172 -21.18 -8.70 -7.13
N GLY A 173 -21.72 -7.48 -7.27
CA GLY A 173 -22.67 -6.89 -6.33
C GLY A 173 -22.03 -6.32 -5.06
N ILE A 174 -20.76 -5.94 -5.12
CA ILE A 174 -20.11 -5.17 -4.07
C ILE A 174 -20.27 -3.68 -4.38
N SER A 175 -20.55 -2.89 -3.36
CA SER A 175 -20.59 -1.43 -3.41
C SER A 175 -19.48 -0.83 -2.56
N TRP A 176 -19.13 0.43 -2.81
CA TRP A 176 -18.12 1.16 -2.04
C TRP A 176 -18.72 2.42 -1.45
N GLN A 177 -18.33 2.69 -0.20
CA GLN A 177 -18.48 4.01 0.41
C GLN A 177 -17.22 4.80 0.13
N GLN A 178 -17.38 6.05 -0.28
CA GLN A 178 -16.28 6.97 -0.54
C GLN A 178 -16.46 8.24 0.29
N GLN A 179 -15.45 8.57 1.06
CA GLN A 179 -15.36 9.78 1.86
C GLN A 179 -14.18 10.60 1.35
N PRO A 180 -14.43 11.67 0.56
CA PRO A 180 -13.35 12.53 0.06
C PRO A 180 -12.70 13.28 1.21
N TYR A 181 -11.38 13.44 1.16
CA TYR A 181 -10.63 14.27 2.11
C TYR A 181 -10.57 15.74 1.70
N GLU A 182 -11.14 16.09 0.54
CA GLU A 182 -11.01 17.42 -0.08
C GLU A 182 -9.52 17.82 -0.26
N GLN A 183 -8.68 16.82 -0.48
CA GLN A 183 -7.24 16.94 -0.66
C GLN A 183 -6.77 16.22 -1.92
N ILE A 184 -5.63 16.70 -2.42
CA ILE A 184 -4.82 16.02 -3.45
C ILE A 184 -3.47 15.64 -2.87
N ALA A 185 -2.87 14.57 -3.38
CA ALA A 185 -1.47 14.26 -3.17
C ALA A 185 -0.68 14.57 -4.43
N ILE A 186 0.41 15.33 -4.29
CA ILE A 186 1.42 15.53 -5.30
C ILE A 186 2.54 14.54 -5.04
N ILE A 187 2.87 13.73 -6.03
CA ILE A 187 3.95 12.75 -5.95
C ILE A 187 5.03 13.16 -6.93
N ALA A 188 6.28 13.19 -6.46
CA ALA A 188 7.46 13.48 -7.27
C ALA A 188 8.70 12.84 -6.63
N ASN A 189 9.73 12.62 -7.43
CA ASN A 189 11.07 12.32 -6.91
C ASN A 189 11.87 13.61 -6.87
N VAL A 190 12.53 13.90 -5.76
CA VAL A 190 13.28 15.12 -5.54
C VAL A 190 14.74 14.84 -5.16
N SER A 191 15.63 15.77 -5.49
CA SER A 191 17.04 15.76 -5.09
C SER A 191 17.31 16.87 -4.08
N THR A 192 18.21 16.61 -3.14
CA THR A 192 18.54 17.50 -2.04
C THR A 192 20.07 17.70 -1.93
N ALA A 193 20.49 18.84 -1.40
CA ALA A 193 21.92 19.17 -1.26
C ALA A 193 22.65 18.32 -0.20
N LEU A 194 21.92 17.87 0.84
CA LEU A 194 22.44 16.99 1.86
C LEU A 194 21.86 15.58 1.69
N PRO A 195 22.62 14.52 1.98
CA PRO A 195 22.16 13.16 1.91
C PRO A 195 21.08 12.87 2.97
N HIS A 196 20.10 12.02 2.63
CA HIS A 196 19.03 11.63 3.56
C HIS A 196 19.51 10.65 4.66
N GLU A 197 20.61 9.92 4.47
CA GLU A 197 21.20 8.98 5.44
C GLU A 197 20.17 7.97 5.99
N GLY A 198 19.28 7.46 5.15
CA GLY A 198 18.21 6.54 5.56
C GLY A 198 17.12 7.18 6.41
N ARG A 199 17.02 8.53 6.44
CA ARG A 199 15.95 9.23 7.17
C ARG A 199 14.73 9.42 6.29
N ALA A 200 13.58 8.99 6.80
CA ALA A 200 12.26 9.34 6.29
C ALA A 200 11.68 10.49 7.14
N PHE A 201 10.90 11.34 6.49
CA PHE A 201 10.25 12.46 7.14
C PHE A 201 8.75 12.42 6.89
N GLU A 202 7.97 12.63 7.95
CA GLU A 202 6.55 12.92 7.90
C GLU A 202 6.33 14.27 8.56
N ARG A 203 5.98 15.28 7.77
CA ARG A 203 5.79 16.63 8.25
C ARG A 203 4.37 17.05 8.02
N PHE A 204 3.63 17.25 9.11
CA PHE A 204 2.29 17.80 9.03
C PHE A 204 2.35 19.29 8.74
N THR A 205 1.60 19.73 7.74
CA THR A 205 1.45 21.13 7.36
C THR A 205 -0.01 21.55 7.48
N GLU A 206 -0.29 22.84 7.40
CA GLU A 206 -1.64 23.41 7.38
C GLU A 206 -2.50 22.92 6.19
N HIS A 207 -1.86 22.33 5.17
CA HIS A 207 -2.51 21.82 3.96
C HIS A 207 -2.63 20.30 3.94
N GLY A 208 -2.03 19.63 4.90
CA GLY A 208 -1.96 18.19 4.99
C GLY A 208 -0.53 17.67 5.17
N PRO A 209 -0.33 16.37 5.22
CA PRO A 209 0.99 15.76 5.39
C PRO A 209 1.90 15.97 4.18
N LEU A 210 3.20 16.08 4.48
CA LEU A 210 4.31 16.10 3.54
C LEU A 210 5.28 15.00 3.97
N ALA A 211 5.39 13.94 3.17
CA ALA A 211 6.33 12.85 3.39
C ALA A 211 7.51 12.94 2.42
N MET A 212 8.71 12.69 2.93
CA MET A 212 9.91 12.48 2.13
C MET A 212 10.56 11.16 2.53
N LEU A 213 10.62 10.22 1.60
CA LEU A 213 11.15 8.88 1.79
C LEU A 213 12.52 8.75 1.12
N PRO A 214 13.51 8.12 1.79
CA PRO A 214 14.84 7.94 1.22
C PRO A 214 14.79 6.97 0.02
N MET A 215 15.42 7.34 -1.08
CA MET A 215 15.55 6.51 -2.28
C MET A 215 16.99 6.30 -2.67
N SER A 216 17.21 5.36 -3.57
CA SER A 216 18.52 5.14 -4.19
C SER A 216 19.08 6.42 -4.83
N GLN A 217 20.41 6.49 -4.99
CA GLN A 217 21.12 7.62 -5.61
C GLN A 217 20.91 8.96 -4.90
N GLY A 218 20.66 8.97 -3.58
CA GLY A 218 20.48 10.19 -2.80
C GLY A 218 19.19 10.96 -3.09
N ARG A 219 18.25 10.38 -3.86
CA ARG A 219 16.93 10.97 -4.13
C ARG A 219 15.98 10.75 -2.95
N CYS A 220 14.92 11.52 -2.92
CA CYS A 220 13.78 11.29 -2.02
C CYS A 220 12.47 11.18 -2.83
N SER A 221 11.62 10.24 -2.45
CA SER A 221 10.23 10.22 -2.93
C SER A 221 9.40 11.17 -2.07
N LEU A 222 8.76 12.12 -2.73
CA LEU A 222 7.88 13.12 -2.12
C LEU A 222 6.42 12.68 -2.28
N VAL A 223 5.67 12.76 -1.18
CA VAL A 223 4.19 12.78 -1.17
C VAL A 223 3.79 14.05 -0.44
N TRP A 224 3.18 14.99 -1.13
CA TRP A 224 2.82 16.29 -0.56
C TRP A 224 1.34 16.59 -0.76
N CYS A 225 0.61 16.71 0.34
CA CYS A 225 -0.83 16.96 0.30
C CYS A 225 -1.15 18.44 0.26
N HIS A 226 -2.17 18.78 -0.54
CA HIS A 226 -2.74 20.12 -0.68
C HIS A 226 -4.26 20.04 -0.70
N PRO A 227 -4.98 21.13 -0.37
CA PRO A 227 -6.42 21.22 -0.59
C PRO A 227 -6.76 21.00 -2.07
N GLN A 228 -7.87 20.32 -2.35
CA GLN A 228 -8.37 20.08 -3.71
C GLN A 228 -8.55 21.39 -4.50
N SER A 229 -8.96 22.48 -3.82
CA SER A 229 -9.12 23.80 -4.44
C SER A 229 -7.84 24.43 -4.98
N ARG A 230 -6.67 23.96 -4.56
CA ARG A 230 -5.36 24.43 -5.05
C ARG A 230 -4.78 23.60 -6.19
N ARG A 231 -5.54 22.62 -6.71
CA ARG A 231 -5.04 21.67 -7.70
C ARG A 231 -4.44 22.38 -8.93
N ASP A 232 -5.20 23.27 -9.56
CA ASP A 232 -4.78 23.93 -10.80
C ASP A 232 -3.59 24.86 -10.56
N GLU A 233 -3.60 25.60 -9.43
CA GLU A 233 -2.49 26.43 -9.00
C GLU A 233 -1.21 25.62 -8.90
N VAL A 234 -1.21 24.51 -8.14
CA VAL A 234 -0.03 23.69 -7.90
C VAL A 234 0.47 23.01 -9.19
N GLN A 235 -0.45 22.57 -10.06
CA GLN A 235 -0.09 21.99 -11.34
C GLN A 235 0.56 23.00 -12.29
N SER A 236 0.23 24.29 -12.16
CA SER A 236 0.78 25.37 -12.99
C SER A 236 2.16 25.85 -12.56
N TRP A 237 2.67 25.45 -11.38
CA TRP A 237 3.97 25.90 -10.90
C TRP A 237 5.11 25.45 -11.82
N SER A 238 6.06 26.33 -12.09
CA SER A 238 7.36 25.94 -12.69
C SER A 238 8.14 25.04 -11.74
N ASP A 239 9.19 24.39 -12.22
CA ASP A 239 10.03 23.53 -11.38
C ASP A 239 10.76 24.33 -10.30
N GLU A 240 11.19 25.56 -10.62
CA GLU A 240 11.82 26.47 -9.67
C GLU A 240 10.85 26.89 -8.56
N ARG A 241 9.62 27.28 -8.95
CA ARG A 241 8.56 27.64 -7.98
C ARG A 241 8.20 26.45 -7.11
N PHE A 242 8.03 25.27 -7.70
CA PHE A 242 7.76 24.05 -6.95
C PHE A 242 8.83 23.77 -5.90
N CYS A 243 10.11 23.84 -6.27
CA CYS A 243 11.23 23.65 -5.34
C CYS A 243 11.25 24.71 -4.22
N GLN A 244 10.92 25.96 -4.53
CA GLN A 244 10.84 27.05 -3.53
C GLN A 244 9.69 26.82 -2.54
N GLU A 245 8.48 26.51 -3.02
CA GLU A 245 7.31 26.25 -2.17
C GLU A 245 7.55 24.99 -1.31
N LEU A 246 8.13 23.94 -1.91
CA LEU A 246 8.50 22.72 -1.19
C LEU A 246 9.56 22.99 -0.11
N GLN A 247 10.57 23.84 -0.42
CA GLN A 247 11.59 24.24 0.56
C GLN A 247 10.96 24.96 1.76
N GLN A 248 9.99 25.86 1.53
CA GLN A 248 9.29 26.55 2.60
C GLN A 248 8.44 25.60 3.44
N ALA A 249 7.78 24.61 2.80
CA ALA A 249 6.96 23.65 3.49
C ALA A 249 7.78 22.64 4.29
N PHE A 250 8.84 22.09 3.70
CA PHE A 250 9.69 21.05 4.30
C PHE A 250 10.72 21.62 5.28
N GLY A 251 11.31 22.77 4.96
CA GLY A 251 12.44 23.35 5.70
C GLY A 251 13.79 22.88 5.18
N TRP A 252 14.86 23.07 5.99
CA TRP A 252 16.26 22.90 5.58
C TRP A 252 16.91 21.61 6.09
N ARG A 253 16.16 20.62 6.56
CA ARG A 253 16.68 19.38 7.16
C ARG A 253 17.53 18.52 6.22
N LEU A 254 17.30 18.63 4.92
CA LEU A 254 18.09 18.00 3.86
C LEU A 254 18.84 19.02 3.00
N GLY A 255 19.13 20.21 3.58
CA GLY A 255 19.71 21.32 2.83
C GLY A 255 18.75 21.86 1.78
N ARG A 256 19.32 22.41 0.68
CA ARG A 256 18.55 22.96 -0.45
C ARG A 256 17.91 21.83 -1.25
N ILE A 257 16.63 21.98 -1.64
CA ILE A 257 15.98 21.16 -2.64
C ILE A 257 16.46 21.64 -4.00
N THR A 258 17.18 20.79 -4.71
CA THR A 258 17.93 21.15 -5.93
C THR A 258 17.18 20.84 -7.21
N HIS A 259 16.33 19.80 -7.18
CA HIS A 259 15.58 19.37 -8.37
C HIS A 259 14.32 18.64 -7.97
N ALA A 260 13.26 18.80 -8.76
CA ALA A 260 12.03 18.01 -8.70
C ALA A 260 11.78 17.36 -10.06
N GLY A 261 11.56 16.06 -10.05
CA GLY A 261 11.18 15.31 -11.25
C GLY A 261 9.71 15.52 -11.65
N LYS A 262 9.24 14.70 -12.56
CA LYS A 262 7.83 14.72 -13.02
C LYS A 262 6.88 14.63 -11.83
N ARG A 263 5.87 15.49 -11.84
CA ARG A 263 4.83 15.56 -10.81
C ARG A 263 3.57 14.83 -11.26
N SER A 264 3.03 14.00 -10.38
CA SER A 264 1.73 13.36 -10.56
C SER A 264 0.79 13.81 -9.45
N VAL A 265 -0.47 14.07 -9.78
CA VAL A 265 -1.46 14.61 -8.83
C VAL A 265 -2.66 13.66 -8.75
N TYR A 266 -2.97 13.21 -7.53
CA TYR A 266 -4.04 12.27 -7.25
C TYR A 266 -5.03 12.85 -6.24
N PRO A 267 -6.36 12.76 -6.48
CA PRO A 267 -7.35 13.09 -5.47
C PRO A 267 -7.33 12.04 -4.35
N LEU A 268 -7.53 12.48 -3.11
CA LEU A 268 -7.50 11.62 -1.94
C LEU A 268 -8.90 11.38 -1.39
N ALA A 269 -9.23 10.12 -1.16
CA ALA A 269 -10.46 9.69 -0.52
C ALA A 269 -10.25 8.41 0.26
N LEU A 270 -10.90 8.27 1.40
CA LEU A 270 -11.12 6.97 2.02
C LEU A 270 -12.18 6.24 1.21
N THR A 271 -11.83 5.08 0.71
CA THR A 271 -12.78 4.21 -0.02
C THR A 271 -12.81 2.86 0.66
N THR A 272 -13.99 2.38 1.04
CA THR A 272 -14.17 1.09 1.71
C THR A 272 -15.27 0.29 1.03
N ALA A 273 -15.01 -0.98 0.75
CA ALA A 273 -16.01 -1.89 0.24
C ALA A 273 -17.07 -2.20 1.33
N SER A 274 -18.32 -2.31 0.94
CA SER A 274 -19.43 -2.67 1.84
C SER A 274 -19.22 -4.03 2.54
N ARG A 275 -18.48 -4.91 1.91
CA ARG A 275 -18.03 -6.21 2.43
C ARG A 275 -16.78 -6.67 1.68
N ALA A 276 -15.87 -7.36 2.38
CA ALA A 276 -14.65 -7.88 1.77
C ALA A 276 -14.84 -9.22 1.07
N VAL A 277 -15.96 -9.91 1.31
CA VAL A 277 -16.27 -11.23 0.75
C VAL A 277 -17.71 -11.34 0.28
N SER A 278 -17.93 -12.22 -0.69
CA SER A 278 -19.25 -12.62 -1.17
C SER A 278 -19.16 -14.10 -1.58
N HIS A 279 -20.25 -14.67 -2.10
CA HIS A 279 -20.21 -16.04 -2.60
C HIS A 279 -19.09 -16.22 -3.64
N ARG A 280 -18.11 -17.11 -3.33
CA ARG A 280 -16.91 -17.39 -4.15
C ARG A 280 -16.12 -16.17 -4.58
N LEU A 281 -16.12 -15.11 -3.79
CA LEU A 281 -15.40 -13.87 -4.06
C LEU A 281 -14.74 -13.36 -2.78
N ALA A 282 -13.46 -12.98 -2.88
CA ALA A 282 -12.74 -12.20 -1.89
C ALA A 282 -12.13 -10.95 -2.53
N LEU A 283 -12.07 -9.84 -1.79
CA LEU A 283 -11.38 -8.62 -2.18
C LEU A 283 -10.13 -8.47 -1.32
N VAL A 284 -9.03 -8.02 -1.94
CA VAL A 284 -7.75 -7.78 -1.27
C VAL A 284 -7.15 -6.42 -1.65
N GLY A 285 -6.43 -5.81 -0.69
CA GLY A 285 -5.75 -4.54 -0.91
C GLY A 285 -6.69 -3.41 -1.31
N ASN A 286 -6.31 -2.63 -2.32
CA ASN A 286 -7.08 -1.46 -2.75
C ASN A 286 -8.48 -1.79 -3.30
N ALA A 287 -8.72 -3.03 -3.72
CA ALA A 287 -10.07 -3.46 -4.10
C ALA A 287 -11.02 -3.48 -2.89
N ALA A 288 -10.52 -3.80 -1.71
CA ALA A 288 -11.30 -3.79 -0.46
C ALA A 288 -11.30 -2.42 0.22
N GLN A 289 -10.17 -1.72 0.27
CA GLN A 289 -10.04 -0.39 0.89
C GLN A 289 -8.88 0.42 0.32
N THR A 290 -9.10 1.72 0.13
CA THR A 290 -8.06 2.70 -0.21
C THR A 290 -7.97 3.74 0.89
N LEU A 291 -6.78 3.97 1.42
CA LEU A 291 -6.50 4.86 2.54
C LEU A 291 -5.82 6.14 2.08
N HIS A 292 -5.80 7.14 2.96
CA HIS A 292 -4.90 8.29 2.83
C HIS A 292 -3.44 7.79 2.83
N PRO A 293 -2.53 8.35 2.00
CA PRO A 293 -1.14 7.87 1.87
C PRO A 293 -0.26 8.13 3.11
N ILE A 294 -0.81 8.66 4.19
CA ILE A 294 -0.10 8.94 5.44
C ILE A 294 0.60 7.69 5.97
N ALA A 295 1.84 7.82 6.40
CA ALA A 295 2.67 6.75 6.93
C ALA A 295 2.81 5.51 6.02
N GLY A 296 2.51 5.62 4.70
CA GLY A 296 2.70 4.55 3.73
C GLY A 296 1.91 3.27 3.99
N GLN A 297 0.75 3.33 4.67
CA GLN A 297 0.04 2.14 5.16
C GLN A 297 -0.74 1.38 4.07
N GLY A 298 -0.96 1.94 2.87
CA GLY A 298 -1.83 1.32 1.86
C GLY A 298 -1.42 -0.10 1.46
N PHE A 299 -0.20 -0.28 0.95
CA PHE A 299 0.27 -1.61 0.57
C PHE A 299 0.55 -2.50 1.78
N ASN A 300 1.06 -1.94 2.88
CA ASN A 300 1.32 -2.70 4.11
C ASN A 300 0.04 -3.36 4.65
N LEU A 301 -1.10 -2.66 4.62
CA LEU A 301 -2.41 -3.22 4.97
C LEU A 301 -2.86 -4.27 3.94
N GLY A 302 -2.67 -3.99 2.64
CA GLY A 302 -2.98 -4.93 1.55
C GLY A 302 -2.18 -6.24 1.65
N LEU A 303 -0.90 -6.19 2.05
CA LEU A 303 -0.12 -7.40 2.25
C LEU A 303 -0.64 -8.26 3.42
N ARG A 304 -1.13 -7.63 4.47
CA ARG A 304 -1.77 -8.38 5.57
C ARG A 304 -3.05 -9.09 5.09
N ASP A 305 -3.80 -8.50 4.15
CA ASP A 305 -4.92 -9.19 3.48
C ASP A 305 -4.43 -10.39 2.68
N VAL A 306 -3.39 -10.19 1.86
CA VAL A 306 -2.75 -11.22 1.03
C VAL A 306 -2.32 -12.42 1.87
N MET A 307 -1.53 -12.18 2.91
CA MET A 307 -0.99 -13.26 3.74
C MET A 307 -2.09 -14.01 4.51
N SER A 308 -3.07 -13.26 5.04
CA SER A 308 -4.22 -13.86 5.74
C SER A 308 -5.07 -14.75 4.83
N LEU A 309 -5.33 -14.30 3.60
CA LEU A 309 -6.08 -15.11 2.63
C LEU A 309 -5.25 -16.30 2.15
N ALA A 310 -3.99 -16.11 1.78
CA ALA A 310 -3.11 -17.16 1.28
C ALA A 310 -2.92 -18.31 2.30
N GLU A 311 -2.74 -17.98 3.58
CA GLU A 311 -2.64 -18.98 4.66
C GLU A 311 -3.94 -19.81 4.78
N LEU A 312 -5.10 -19.15 4.82
CA LEU A 312 -6.39 -19.84 4.91
C LEU A 312 -6.67 -20.72 3.69
N LEU A 313 -6.28 -20.27 2.49
CA LEU A 313 -6.43 -21.06 1.27
C LEU A 313 -5.49 -22.28 1.25
N ALA A 314 -4.25 -22.10 1.75
CA ALA A 314 -3.30 -23.21 1.86
C ALA A 314 -3.79 -24.26 2.86
N ASP A 315 -4.24 -23.84 4.04
CA ASP A 315 -4.78 -24.74 5.07
C ASP A 315 -6.02 -25.51 4.56
N ALA A 316 -6.95 -24.80 3.89
CA ALA A 316 -8.14 -25.38 3.30
C ALA A 316 -7.80 -26.41 2.20
N HIS A 317 -6.83 -26.08 1.34
CA HIS A 317 -6.37 -26.99 0.29
C HIS A 317 -5.75 -28.28 0.87
N LEU A 318 -4.90 -28.15 1.89
CA LEU A 318 -4.27 -29.29 2.56
C LEU A 318 -5.26 -30.18 3.29
N SER A 319 -6.34 -29.61 3.83
CA SER A 319 -7.41 -30.36 4.50
C SER A 319 -8.52 -30.87 3.56
N GLY A 320 -8.40 -30.61 2.24
CA GLY A 320 -9.41 -30.97 1.25
C GLY A 320 -10.71 -30.13 1.31
N GLU A 321 -10.70 -29.01 2.02
CA GLU A 321 -11.82 -28.07 2.08
C GLU A 321 -11.93 -27.30 0.75
N ASP A 322 -13.17 -26.96 0.33
CA ASP A 322 -13.38 -26.11 -0.85
C ASP A 322 -12.89 -24.68 -0.58
N VAL A 323 -11.82 -24.26 -1.29
CA VAL A 323 -11.20 -22.93 -1.15
C VAL A 323 -12.15 -21.77 -1.49
N GLY A 324 -13.24 -22.01 -2.18
CA GLY A 324 -14.28 -21.02 -2.49
C GLY A 324 -15.47 -21.04 -1.52
N HIS A 325 -15.44 -21.90 -0.51
CA HIS A 325 -16.56 -22.05 0.43
C HIS A 325 -16.78 -20.79 1.27
N TYR A 326 -18.01 -20.33 1.38
CA TYR A 326 -18.32 -19.04 2.03
C TYR A 326 -17.90 -18.97 3.50
N PRO A 327 -18.04 -20.01 4.36
CA PRO A 327 -17.50 -20.02 5.72
C PRO A 327 -15.99 -19.76 5.79
N LEU A 328 -15.20 -20.29 4.85
CA LEU A 328 -13.76 -19.98 4.75
C LEU A 328 -13.52 -18.50 4.52
N LEU A 329 -14.26 -17.91 3.58
CA LEU A 329 -14.18 -16.49 3.27
C LEU A 329 -14.62 -15.60 4.45
N CYS A 330 -15.63 -16.04 5.22
CA CYS A 330 -16.04 -15.38 6.46
C CYS A 330 -14.91 -15.42 7.51
N ARG A 331 -14.14 -16.51 7.64
CA ARG A 331 -12.95 -16.57 8.51
C ARG A 331 -11.92 -15.54 8.08
N TYR A 332 -11.66 -15.40 6.77
CA TYR A 332 -10.78 -14.37 6.25
C TYR A 332 -11.25 -12.96 6.63
N GLN A 333 -12.53 -12.64 6.40
CA GLN A 333 -13.11 -11.35 6.73
C GLN A 333 -12.99 -11.05 8.24
N ALA A 334 -13.34 -12.00 9.09
CA ALA A 334 -13.28 -11.86 10.55
C ALA A 334 -11.83 -11.65 11.03
N ARG A 335 -10.88 -12.41 10.50
CA ARG A 335 -9.44 -12.29 10.84
C ARG A 335 -8.88 -10.90 10.49
N ARG A 336 -9.42 -10.23 9.45
CA ARG A 336 -8.95 -8.92 8.99
C ARG A 336 -9.71 -7.74 9.58
N ALA A 337 -10.91 -7.94 10.12
CA ALA A 337 -11.82 -6.86 10.51
C ALA A 337 -11.22 -5.90 11.55
N GLY A 338 -10.66 -6.42 12.64
CA GLY A 338 -10.10 -5.62 13.73
C GLY A 338 -8.89 -4.78 13.30
N ASP A 339 -7.95 -5.41 12.57
CA ASP A 339 -6.74 -4.74 12.08
C ASP A 339 -7.08 -3.65 11.02
N LYS A 340 -8.02 -3.94 10.11
CA LYS A 340 -8.50 -2.97 9.14
C LYS A 340 -9.13 -1.76 9.82
N ALA A 341 -10.07 -1.99 10.74
CA ALA A 341 -10.75 -0.93 11.47
C ALA A 341 -9.75 -0.06 12.26
N ALA A 342 -8.79 -0.69 12.94
CA ALA A 342 -7.76 0.03 13.70
C ALA A 342 -6.85 0.86 12.78
N THR A 343 -6.39 0.30 11.66
CA THR A 343 -5.51 1.01 10.71
C THR A 343 -6.24 2.18 10.06
N ILE A 344 -7.48 1.97 9.60
CA ILE A 344 -8.32 3.04 9.02
C ILE A 344 -8.55 4.14 10.07
N GLY A 345 -8.96 3.78 11.29
CA GLY A 345 -9.23 4.74 12.36
C GLY A 345 -8.02 5.58 12.74
N VAL A 346 -6.82 4.97 12.85
CA VAL A 346 -5.58 5.71 13.12
C VAL A 346 -5.22 6.64 11.96
N THR A 347 -5.26 6.13 10.72
CA THR A 347 -4.91 6.94 9.53
C THR A 347 -5.85 8.12 9.37
N ASP A 348 -7.16 7.89 9.44
CA ASP A 348 -8.19 8.91 9.33
C ASP A 348 -8.11 9.90 10.50
N GLY A 349 -7.94 9.41 11.72
CA GLY A 349 -7.77 10.23 12.92
C GLY A 349 -6.56 11.16 12.83
N LEU A 350 -5.42 10.70 12.30
CA LEU A 350 -4.24 11.54 12.09
C LEU A 350 -4.51 12.65 11.08
N VAL A 351 -5.18 12.34 9.95
CA VAL A 351 -5.54 13.36 8.96
C VAL A 351 -6.37 14.45 9.59
N HIS A 352 -7.44 14.10 10.32
CA HIS A 352 -8.33 15.07 10.95
C HIS A 352 -7.67 15.84 12.09
N LEU A 353 -6.85 15.18 12.92
CA LEU A 353 -6.14 15.82 14.04
C LEU A 353 -5.16 16.89 13.54
N PHE A 354 -4.38 16.58 12.50
CA PHE A 354 -3.36 17.50 12.00
C PHE A 354 -3.91 18.55 11.02
N ALA A 355 -5.04 18.31 10.38
CA ALA A 355 -5.75 19.32 9.60
C ALA A 355 -6.46 20.37 10.48
N ASN A 356 -6.70 20.09 11.75
CA ASN A 356 -7.43 20.96 12.64
C ASN A 356 -6.59 22.17 13.09
N ARG A 357 -7.21 23.36 13.10
CA ARG A 357 -6.57 24.64 13.50
C ARG A 357 -7.04 25.17 14.86
N TRP A 358 -7.90 24.45 15.56
CA TRP A 358 -8.34 24.85 16.89
C TRP A 358 -7.19 24.80 17.90
N ALA A 359 -6.88 25.96 18.52
CA ALA A 359 -5.67 26.13 19.32
C ALA A 359 -5.46 25.07 20.42
N PRO A 360 -6.49 24.62 21.19
CA PRO A 360 -6.32 23.54 22.16
C PRO A 360 -5.90 22.20 21.54
N LEU A 361 -6.44 21.83 20.36
CA LEU A 361 -6.03 20.60 19.66
C LEU A 361 -4.62 20.73 19.09
N VAL A 362 -4.25 21.90 18.57
CA VAL A 362 -2.88 22.18 18.12
C VAL A 362 -1.89 22.05 19.27
N ALA A 363 -2.19 22.67 20.43
CA ALA A 363 -1.35 22.53 21.62
C ALA A 363 -1.28 21.07 22.10
N GLY A 364 -2.43 20.39 22.18
CA GLY A 364 -2.52 19.00 22.64
C GLY A 364 -1.73 18.03 21.76
N ARG A 365 -1.83 18.14 20.40
CA ARG A 365 -1.07 17.27 19.50
C ARG A 365 0.43 17.51 19.58
N ASN A 366 0.87 18.77 19.80
CA ASN A 366 2.29 19.09 19.96
C ASN A 366 2.84 18.57 21.28
N VAL A 367 2.10 18.72 22.38
CA VAL A 367 2.42 18.10 23.68
C VAL A 367 2.46 16.58 23.52
N GLY A 368 1.51 15.99 22.78
CA GLY A 368 1.48 14.55 22.48
C GLY A 368 2.72 14.06 21.72
N LEU A 369 3.17 14.79 20.69
CA LEU A 369 4.42 14.48 19.98
C LEU A 369 5.64 14.57 20.90
N MET A 370 5.75 15.62 21.71
CA MET A 370 6.84 15.79 22.67
C MET A 370 6.79 14.71 23.76
N ALA A 371 5.62 14.35 24.26
CA ALA A 371 5.45 13.27 25.20
C ALA A 371 5.88 11.91 24.62
N MET A 372 5.53 11.62 23.36
CA MET A 372 6.00 10.41 22.65
C MET A 372 7.52 10.39 22.45
N GLU A 373 8.17 11.54 22.24
CA GLU A 373 9.64 11.60 22.16
C GLU A 373 10.28 11.22 23.51
N LEU A 374 9.70 11.66 24.63
CA LEU A 374 10.23 11.45 25.97
C LEU A 374 9.77 10.14 26.62
N PHE A 375 8.61 9.61 26.26
CA PHE A 375 7.98 8.44 26.88
C PHE A 375 7.97 7.23 25.96
N THR A 376 8.98 6.38 26.12
CA THR A 376 9.22 5.19 25.30
C THR A 376 7.99 4.28 25.12
N PRO A 377 7.19 3.93 26.13
CA PRO A 377 6.02 3.06 25.93
C PRO A 377 4.97 3.59 24.96
N ALA A 378 4.73 4.91 24.93
CA ALA A 378 3.80 5.51 23.98
C ALA A 378 4.37 5.48 22.55
N ARG A 379 5.67 5.72 22.41
CA ARG A 379 6.39 5.61 21.16
C ARG A 379 6.38 4.17 20.63
N ASP A 380 6.57 3.19 21.48
CA ASP A 380 6.58 1.77 21.12
C ASP A 380 5.19 1.29 20.66
N ALA A 381 4.12 1.75 21.28
CA ALA A 381 2.75 1.44 20.85
C ALA A 381 2.46 1.95 19.41
N LEU A 382 2.97 3.14 19.06
CA LEU A 382 2.90 3.68 17.72
C LEU A 382 3.77 2.84 16.76
N ALA A 383 5.01 2.55 17.15
CA ALA A 383 5.95 1.80 16.36
C ALA A 383 5.44 0.40 16.02
N GLN A 384 4.91 -0.35 16.98
CA GLN A 384 4.36 -1.70 16.75
C GLN A 384 3.33 -1.73 15.61
N ARG A 385 2.45 -0.74 15.56
CA ARG A 385 1.43 -0.64 14.49
C ARG A 385 2.02 -0.23 13.15
N THR A 386 2.89 0.78 13.14
CA THR A 386 3.50 1.31 11.91
C THR A 386 4.52 0.34 11.32
N LEU A 387 5.21 -0.44 12.14
CA LEU A 387 6.15 -1.48 11.72
C LEU A 387 5.47 -2.76 11.21
N GLY A 388 4.13 -2.84 11.28
CA GLY A 388 3.37 -3.96 10.75
C GLY A 388 3.40 -5.23 11.62
N TRP A 389 3.75 -5.10 12.91
CA TRP A 389 3.72 -6.19 13.88
C TRP A 389 2.34 -6.32 14.52
N VAL A 390 1.33 -6.51 13.70
CA VAL A 390 -0.03 -6.72 14.17
C VAL A 390 -0.26 -8.20 14.41
N PRO A 391 -0.77 -8.62 15.59
CA PRO A 391 -1.17 -10.01 15.83
C PRO A 391 -2.15 -10.50 14.78
N ARG A 392 -2.00 -11.73 14.34
CA ARG A 392 -2.87 -12.39 13.35
C ARG A 392 -3.90 -13.25 14.02
#